data_c32140ff7fe0b5a363cd9fa4e7ad9e44
#
_entry.id   c32140ff7fe0b5a363cd9fa4e7ad9e44
#
_cell.length_a   1.000
_cell.length_b   1.000
_cell.length_c   1.000
_cell.angle_alpha   90.00
_cell.angle_beta   90.00
_cell.angle_gamma   90.00
#
_symmetry.space_group_name_H-M   'P 1'
#
loop_
_entity.id
_entity.type
_entity.pdbx_description
1 polymer ?
#
loop_
_entity_poly.entity_id
_entity_poly.type
_entity_poly.pdbx_seq_one_letter_code
_entity_poly.pdbx_strand_id
1 'polypeptide(L)'
;QEESLYYETLKHNGEFPIIGVNTFLSSKGSPTVQPAEIIRATETEKQHQIKTKENLNKANPKKVAKQIAILQEAAIQNENLFDILMEATKVCSLGQITEALFKVGGQYRRNM
;
A
#
# COMPACT_ATOMS: atom_id res chain seq x y z
N GLN A 1 -0.37 -16.35 2.61
CA GLN A 1 0.96 -16.07 3.17
C GLN A 1 1.86 -17.30 3.20
N GLU A 2 1.36 -18.46 3.65
CA GLU A 2 2.11 -19.71 3.68
C GLU A 2 2.56 -20.15 2.30
N GLU A 3 1.66 -20.09 1.32
CA GLU A 3 1.97 -20.42 -0.07
C GLU A 3 2.98 -19.45 -0.70
N SER A 4 2.85 -18.15 -0.40
CA SER A 4 3.83 -17.15 -0.83
C SER A 4 5.23 -17.44 -0.26
N LEU A 5 5.31 -17.76 1.03
CA LEU A 5 6.57 -18.13 1.69
C LEU A 5 7.17 -19.40 1.10
N TYR A 6 6.33 -20.39 0.77
CA TYR A 6 6.76 -21.64 0.12
C TYR A 6 7.45 -21.34 -1.23
N TYR A 7 6.83 -20.58 -2.12
CA TYR A 7 7.44 -20.22 -3.39
C TYR A 7 8.69 -19.34 -3.25
N GLU A 8 8.73 -18.43 -2.29
CA GLU A 8 9.94 -17.64 -2.01
C GLU A 8 11.09 -18.55 -1.55
N THR A 9 10.81 -19.55 -0.72
CA THR A 9 11.81 -20.54 -0.29
C THR A 9 12.34 -21.36 -1.47
N LEU A 10 11.46 -21.85 -2.35
CA LEU A 10 11.85 -22.59 -3.54
C LEU A 10 12.72 -21.76 -4.51
N LYS A 11 12.42 -20.46 -4.64
CA LYS A 11 13.24 -19.54 -5.43
C LYS A 11 14.61 -19.29 -4.80
N HIS A 12 14.66 -19.17 -3.49
CA HIS A 12 15.89 -18.89 -2.75
C HIS A 12 16.87 -20.09 -2.75
N ASN A 13 16.36 -21.31 -2.58
CA ASN A 13 17.18 -22.53 -2.58
C ASN A 13 17.47 -23.10 -3.99
N GLY A 14 16.87 -22.51 -5.04
CA GLY A 14 17.08 -22.89 -6.44
C GLY A 14 16.23 -24.04 -6.94
N GLU A 15 15.34 -24.61 -6.12
CA GLU A 15 14.41 -25.67 -6.53
C GLU A 15 13.36 -25.18 -7.52
N PHE A 16 13.04 -23.88 -7.49
CA PHE A 16 12.21 -23.23 -8.49
C PHE A 16 13.09 -22.38 -9.40
N PRO A 17 13.54 -22.90 -10.56
CA PRO A 17 14.50 -22.20 -11.42
C PRO A 17 13.87 -21.00 -12.12
N ILE A 18 14.50 -19.83 -11.97
CA ILE A 18 14.14 -18.61 -12.68
C ILE A 18 15.37 -18.12 -13.43
N ILE A 19 15.29 -18.11 -14.77
CA ILE A 19 16.40 -17.70 -15.64
C ILE A 19 16.78 -16.26 -15.37
N GLY A 20 18.07 -16.02 -15.13
CA GLY A 20 18.62 -14.70 -14.86
C GLY A 20 18.44 -14.22 -13.41
N VAL A 21 17.77 -14.99 -12.55
CA VAL A 21 17.57 -14.67 -11.12
C VAL A 21 18.35 -15.64 -10.23
N ASN A 22 18.10 -16.94 -10.34
CA ASN A 22 18.82 -18.00 -9.60
C ASN A 22 19.41 -19.08 -10.51
N THR A 23 19.12 -19.05 -11.81
CA THR A 23 19.55 -20.02 -12.81
C THR A 23 20.10 -19.30 -14.04
N PHE A 24 21.19 -19.80 -14.63
CA PHE A 24 21.88 -19.19 -15.78
C PHE A 24 22.23 -17.72 -15.55
N LEU A 25 22.89 -17.45 -14.44
CA LEU A 25 23.36 -16.12 -14.10
C LEU A 25 24.53 -15.69 -15.03
N SER A 26 24.62 -14.39 -15.31
CA SER A 26 25.75 -13.83 -16.03
C SER A 26 27.05 -13.99 -15.23
N SER A 27 28.12 -14.49 -15.82
CA SER A 27 29.44 -14.57 -15.20
C SER A 27 30.03 -13.20 -14.84
N LYS A 28 29.53 -12.13 -15.47
CA LYS A 28 29.94 -10.73 -15.22
C LYS A 28 29.08 -10.03 -14.16
N GLY A 29 28.14 -10.75 -13.54
CA GLY A 29 27.13 -10.17 -12.65
C GLY A 29 26.05 -9.43 -13.41
N SER A 30 25.02 -9.00 -12.68
CA SER A 30 23.99 -8.09 -13.23
C SER A 30 24.49 -6.65 -13.13
N PRO A 31 24.48 -5.87 -14.23
CA PRO A 31 24.85 -4.48 -14.16
C PRO A 31 23.85 -3.74 -13.27
N THR A 32 24.31 -3.28 -12.13
CA THR A 32 23.50 -2.41 -11.27
C THR A 32 23.59 -0.99 -11.85
N VAL A 33 22.57 -0.59 -12.58
CA VAL A 33 22.45 0.80 -13.02
C VAL A 33 21.98 1.62 -11.84
N GLN A 34 22.89 2.34 -11.19
CA GLN A 34 22.51 3.34 -10.21
C GLN A 34 22.07 4.61 -10.96
N PRO A 35 20.85 5.09 -10.79
CA PRO A 35 20.43 6.34 -11.40
C PRO A 35 21.30 7.48 -10.85
N ALA A 36 21.81 8.32 -11.75
CA ALA A 36 22.68 9.46 -11.38
C ALA A 36 21.95 10.47 -10.48
N GLU A 37 20.63 10.54 -10.62
CA GLU A 37 19.78 11.43 -9.83
C GLU A 37 18.46 10.74 -9.48
N ILE A 38 18.02 10.87 -8.22
CA ILE A 38 16.73 10.42 -7.74
C ILE A 38 15.88 11.65 -7.46
N ILE A 39 14.81 11.83 -8.21
CA ILE A 39 13.85 12.91 -7.98
C ILE A 39 13.16 12.66 -6.64
N ARG A 40 13.32 13.59 -5.71
CA ARG A 40 12.69 13.57 -4.39
C ARG A 40 11.96 14.88 -4.15
N ALA A 41 10.84 14.81 -3.44
CA ALA A 41 10.13 16.01 -3.01
C ALA A 41 11.03 16.86 -2.09
N THR A 42 11.00 18.16 -2.30
CA THR A 42 11.67 19.15 -1.45
C THR A 42 11.04 19.18 -0.06
N GLU A 43 11.74 19.72 0.92
CA GLU A 43 11.18 19.85 2.28
C GLU A 43 9.93 20.75 2.30
N THR A 44 9.90 21.79 1.50
CA THR A 44 8.73 22.69 1.36
C THR A 44 7.51 21.94 0.85
N GLU A 45 7.67 21.09 -0.17
CA GLU A 45 6.57 20.27 -0.72
C GLU A 45 6.07 19.26 0.31
N LYS A 46 6.96 18.62 1.06
CA LYS A 46 6.57 17.69 2.14
C LYS A 46 5.76 18.39 3.23
N GLN A 47 6.22 19.55 3.70
CA GLN A 47 5.53 20.32 4.72
C GLN A 47 4.17 20.84 4.21
N HIS A 48 4.09 21.25 2.95
CA HIS A 48 2.82 21.61 2.32
C HIS A 48 1.83 20.44 2.32
N GLN A 49 2.27 19.25 1.93
CA GLN A 49 1.43 18.05 1.90
C GLN A 49 0.96 17.64 3.30
N ILE A 50 1.84 17.69 4.30
CA ILE A 50 1.49 17.40 5.70
C ILE A 50 0.39 18.36 6.18
N LYS A 51 0.56 19.67 5.95
CA LYS A 51 -0.41 20.70 6.32
C LYS A 51 -1.76 20.52 5.60
N THR A 52 -1.73 20.17 4.32
CA THR A 52 -2.94 19.89 3.53
C THR A 52 -3.71 18.71 4.11
N LYS A 53 -3.01 17.61 4.44
CA LYS A 53 -3.61 16.42 5.10
C LYS A 53 -4.21 16.77 6.46
N GLU A 54 -3.50 17.55 7.28
CA GLU A 54 -4.02 17.98 8.59
C GLU A 54 -5.26 18.83 8.49
N ASN A 55 -5.29 19.78 7.54
CA ASN A 55 -6.46 20.62 7.28
C ASN A 55 -7.66 19.77 6.83
N LEU A 56 -7.45 18.79 5.94
CA LEU A 56 -8.49 17.85 5.52
C LEU A 56 -9.09 17.10 6.71
N ASN A 57 -8.22 16.54 7.56
CA ASN A 57 -8.65 15.78 8.74
C ASN A 57 -9.45 16.61 9.75
N LYS A 58 -9.15 17.90 9.86
CA LYS A 58 -9.84 18.85 10.78
C LYS A 58 -11.14 19.42 10.20
N ALA A 59 -11.29 19.45 8.88
CA ALA A 59 -12.37 20.19 8.21
C ALA A 59 -13.76 19.60 8.49
N ASN A 60 -13.92 18.28 8.50
CA ASN A 60 -15.23 17.64 8.56
C ASN A 60 -15.26 16.35 9.41
N PRO A 61 -14.93 16.39 10.71
CA PRO A 61 -14.77 15.17 11.52
C PRO A 61 -16.04 14.30 11.58
N LYS A 62 -17.22 14.92 11.63
CA LYS A 62 -18.51 14.20 11.63
C LYS A 62 -18.79 13.48 10.31
N LYS A 63 -18.44 14.09 9.18
CA LYS A 63 -18.59 13.47 7.85
C LYS A 63 -17.58 12.33 7.69
N VAL A 64 -16.35 12.53 8.14
CA VAL A 64 -15.32 11.48 8.14
C VAL A 64 -15.80 10.25 8.93
N ALA A 65 -16.25 10.43 10.16
CA ALA A 65 -16.75 9.31 10.99
C ALA A 65 -17.91 8.56 10.32
N LYS A 66 -18.85 9.29 9.70
CA LYS A 66 -19.95 8.68 8.95
C LYS A 66 -19.48 7.89 7.75
N GLN A 67 -18.58 8.43 6.93
CA GLN A 67 -18.08 7.73 5.73
C GLN A 67 -17.25 6.50 6.09
N ILE A 68 -16.45 6.57 7.16
CA ILE A 68 -15.70 5.42 7.65
C ILE A 68 -16.65 4.30 8.11
N ALA A 69 -17.71 4.62 8.85
CA ALA A 69 -18.69 3.62 9.28
C ALA A 69 -19.40 2.95 8.10
N ILE A 70 -19.82 3.73 7.09
CA ILE A 70 -20.44 3.19 5.85
C ILE A 70 -19.45 2.27 5.13
N LEU A 71 -18.18 2.67 4.99
CA LEU A 71 -17.15 1.88 4.32
C LEU A 71 -16.90 0.56 5.03
N GLN A 72 -16.82 0.57 6.37
CA GLN A 72 -16.61 -0.64 7.16
C GLN A 72 -17.79 -1.59 7.08
N GLU A 73 -19.02 -1.09 7.16
CA GLU A 73 -20.23 -1.90 7.04
C GLU A 73 -20.31 -2.58 5.66
N ALA A 74 -20.12 -1.82 4.59
CA ALA A 74 -20.11 -2.36 3.24
C ALA A 74 -19.01 -3.42 3.01
N ALA A 75 -17.84 -3.24 3.62
CA ALA A 75 -16.76 -4.22 3.57
C ALA A 75 -17.12 -5.52 4.30
N ILE A 76 -17.80 -5.44 5.45
CA ILE A 76 -18.28 -6.60 6.21
C ILE A 76 -19.36 -7.35 5.41
N GLN A 77 -20.24 -6.63 4.73
CA GLN A 77 -21.33 -7.19 3.92
C GLN A 77 -20.89 -7.68 2.53
N ASN A 78 -19.59 -7.56 2.19
CA ASN A 78 -19.05 -7.88 0.85
C ASN A 78 -19.75 -7.10 -0.31
N GLU A 79 -20.14 -5.86 -0.05
CA GLU A 79 -20.71 -4.99 -1.07
C GLU A 79 -19.64 -4.40 -2.00
N ASN A 80 -20.06 -3.83 -3.13
CA ASN A 80 -19.14 -3.10 -4.00
C ASN A 80 -18.68 -1.80 -3.33
N LEU A 81 -17.38 -1.71 -3.03
CA LEU A 81 -16.81 -0.58 -2.30
C LEU A 81 -16.49 0.64 -3.18
N PHE A 82 -16.57 0.52 -4.52
CA PHE A 82 -16.05 1.57 -5.40
C PHE A 82 -16.75 2.92 -5.19
N ASP A 83 -18.08 2.95 -5.25
CA ASP A 83 -18.84 4.18 -5.08
C ASP A 83 -18.69 4.78 -3.67
N ILE A 84 -18.60 3.90 -2.67
CA ILE A 84 -18.40 4.30 -1.27
C ILE A 84 -17.00 4.92 -1.09
N LEU A 85 -15.98 4.35 -1.72
CA LEU A 85 -14.63 4.91 -1.72
C LEU A 85 -14.58 6.27 -2.41
N MET A 86 -15.29 6.44 -3.54
CA MET A 86 -15.39 7.71 -4.24
C MET A 86 -15.96 8.82 -3.34
N GLU A 87 -16.98 8.51 -2.54
CA GLU A 87 -17.53 9.46 -1.56
C GLU A 87 -16.59 9.67 -0.36
N ALA A 88 -15.94 8.60 0.14
CA ALA A 88 -15.01 8.69 1.25
C ALA A 88 -13.80 9.57 0.92
N THR A 89 -13.24 9.48 -0.30
CA THR A 89 -12.07 10.27 -0.71
C THR A 89 -12.32 11.78 -0.74
N LYS A 90 -13.57 12.22 -0.78
CA LYS A 90 -13.92 13.65 -0.71
C LYS A 90 -13.66 14.28 0.66
N VAL A 91 -13.61 13.47 1.73
CA VAL A 91 -13.52 13.96 3.12
C VAL A 91 -12.49 13.23 3.97
N CYS A 92 -12.10 12.01 3.61
CA CYS A 92 -11.16 11.18 4.35
C CYS A 92 -9.77 11.20 3.69
N SER A 93 -8.72 11.15 4.50
CA SER A 93 -7.37 10.90 4.00
C SER A 93 -7.17 9.41 3.69
N LEU A 94 -6.18 9.10 2.83
CA LEU A 94 -5.82 7.72 2.50
C LEU A 94 -5.55 6.88 3.76
N GLY A 95 -4.82 7.45 4.74
CA GLY A 95 -4.53 6.75 6.00
C GLY A 95 -5.78 6.39 6.79
N GLN A 96 -6.79 7.28 6.84
CA GLN A 96 -8.06 7.01 7.52
C GLN A 96 -8.84 5.88 6.84
N ILE A 97 -8.90 5.88 5.51
CA ILE A 97 -9.56 4.82 4.73
C ILE A 97 -8.85 3.48 4.93
N THR A 98 -7.53 3.46 4.81
CA THR A 98 -6.73 2.24 4.96
C THR A 98 -6.85 1.67 6.38
N GLU A 99 -6.76 2.52 7.40
CA GLU A 99 -6.93 2.09 8.80
C GLU A 99 -8.34 1.52 9.05
N ALA A 100 -9.36 2.14 8.46
CA ALA A 100 -10.73 1.66 8.57
C ALA A 100 -10.91 0.26 7.98
N LEU A 101 -10.33 0.00 6.81
CA LEU A 101 -10.37 -1.30 6.15
C LEU A 101 -9.51 -2.35 6.90
N PHE A 102 -8.36 -1.96 7.45
CA PHE A 102 -7.55 -2.88 8.27
C PHE A 102 -8.27 -3.36 9.53
N LYS A 103 -9.14 -2.53 10.12
CA LYS A 103 -9.93 -2.92 11.30
C LYS A 103 -10.95 -4.01 11.00
N VAL A 104 -11.45 -4.10 9.79
CA VAL A 104 -12.49 -5.09 9.40
C VAL A 104 -11.92 -6.26 8.59
N GLY A 105 -10.92 -6.04 7.76
CA GLY A 105 -10.32 -7.05 6.88
C GLY A 105 -8.96 -7.59 7.32
N GLY A 106 -8.39 -7.00 8.39
CA GLY A 106 -7.03 -7.29 8.83
C GLY A 106 -5.96 -6.64 7.95
N GLN A 107 -4.74 -6.62 8.46
CA GLN A 107 -3.59 -6.02 7.80
C GLN A 107 -2.71 -7.11 7.19
N TYR A 108 -2.45 -7.00 5.88
CA TYR A 108 -1.44 -7.84 5.24
C TYR A 108 -0.05 -7.51 5.81
N ARG A 109 0.65 -8.53 6.29
CA ARG A 109 2.06 -8.44 6.68
C ARG A 109 2.86 -9.37 5.78
N ARG A 110 3.85 -8.81 5.10
CA ARG A 110 4.80 -9.60 4.35
C ARG A 110 5.73 -10.32 5.34
N ASN A 111 5.74 -11.65 5.27
CA ASN A 111 6.75 -12.45 5.97
C ASN A 111 8.03 -12.41 5.11
N MET A 112 9.05 -11.75 5.60
CA MET A 112 10.40 -11.78 5.05
C MET A 112 11.32 -12.43 6.05
#